data_99f69d6ee209dbe47a3a94e9c3a89c28
#
_entry.id   99f69d6ee209dbe47a3a94e9c3a89c28
#
_cell.length_a   1.000
_cell.length_b   1.000
_cell.length_c   1.000
_cell.angle_alpha   90.00
_cell.angle_beta   90.00
_cell.angle_gamma   90.00
#
_symmetry.space_group_name_H-M   'P 1'
#
loop_
_entity.id
_entity.type
_entity.pdbx_description
1 polymer ?
#
loop_
_entity_poly.entity_id
_entity_poly.type
_entity_poly.pdbx_seq_one_letter_code
_entity_poly.pdbx_strand_id
1 'polypeptide(L)'
;EALPKPGRIRELLSLVSAEHSNLLDRERPLWEAHLIEGIRGRQFALYTKVHHSMVDGISAMRMGMRTLSPDPQERDLPPVWAYKPKKRGRGVSSPVDAVSSLARLTAGASRQIATVPALAREIYRVTQKAKDDPDFVSIFQAPDTILNQCITGSRRFAAQSYSLPRLKKLAAAFNCTLNDVVLSMCGHALREYLISQNALPNAPLIAMVPMSLRKDDSAGGNQIAMILANLGTHICDPANRLRVVQASVKEAKQRFAQMSPEEILNFTALSMAPTGLNLLTGLAPKWRAFNVIISNVPGPKEPLYWNGAQLQGQYPVSVVLDRIALNMTLTSYRDQIEFGLIACRRTLPSMQRLLDYLEQSIDDLEIAAGLR
;
A
#
# COMPACT_ATOMS: atom_id res chain seq x y z
N GLU A 1 8.01 21.26 -16.02
CA GLU A 1 8.47 20.29 -17.04
C GLU A 1 7.41 20.15 -18.14
N ALA A 2 7.83 19.78 -19.35
CA ALA A 2 6.90 19.57 -20.47
C ALA A 2 7.10 18.17 -21.07
N LEU A 3 5.99 17.47 -21.31
CA LEU A 3 6.04 16.17 -21.96
C LEU A 3 6.34 16.31 -23.45
N PRO A 4 7.08 15.35 -24.04
CA PRO A 4 7.25 15.29 -25.49
C PRO A 4 5.88 14.99 -26.16
N LYS A 5 5.68 15.55 -27.34
CA LYS A 5 4.47 15.23 -28.13
C LYS A 5 4.43 13.72 -28.46
N PRO A 6 3.26 13.08 -28.43
CA PRO A 6 1.91 13.67 -28.30
C PRO A 6 1.38 13.82 -26.86
N GLY A 7 2.19 13.67 -25.80
CA GLY A 7 1.78 13.89 -24.40
C GLY A 7 0.78 12.85 -23.88
N ARG A 8 1.01 11.58 -24.18
CA ARG A 8 0.15 10.47 -23.67
C ARG A 8 0.47 10.20 -22.21
N ILE A 9 -0.44 9.55 -21.53
CA ILE A 9 -0.26 9.07 -20.13
C ILE A 9 1.01 8.21 -19.99
N ARG A 10 1.37 7.45 -21.03
CA ARG A 10 2.61 6.66 -21.03
C ARG A 10 3.87 7.53 -20.85
N GLU A 11 3.94 8.68 -21.51
CA GLU A 11 5.05 9.61 -21.39
C GLU A 11 5.09 10.21 -19.97
N LEU A 12 3.92 10.57 -19.41
CA LEU A 12 3.81 11.03 -18.03
C LEU A 12 4.32 9.98 -17.03
N LEU A 13 3.83 8.73 -17.12
CA LEU A 13 4.24 7.66 -16.21
C LEU A 13 5.73 7.32 -16.36
N SER A 14 6.31 7.49 -17.56
CA SER A 14 7.74 7.32 -17.78
C SER A 14 8.56 8.41 -17.09
N LEU A 15 8.13 9.66 -17.19
CA LEU A 15 8.76 10.81 -16.52
C LEU A 15 8.69 10.63 -15.00
N VAL A 16 7.51 10.35 -14.44
CA VAL A 16 7.32 10.09 -13.00
C VAL A 16 8.21 8.92 -12.54
N SER A 17 8.36 7.87 -13.36
CA SER A 17 9.25 6.75 -13.03
C SER A 17 10.72 7.17 -12.91
N ALA A 18 11.17 8.08 -13.79
CA ALA A 18 12.52 8.62 -13.76
C ALA A 18 12.73 9.53 -12.53
N GLU A 19 11.82 10.47 -12.30
CA GLU A 19 11.88 11.36 -11.13
C GLU A 19 11.80 10.61 -9.80
N HIS A 20 10.96 9.57 -9.73
CA HIS A 20 10.86 8.74 -8.54
C HIS A 20 12.09 7.82 -8.31
N SER A 21 12.90 7.59 -9.35
CA SER A 21 14.16 6.84 -9.23
C SER A 21 15.27 7.65 -8.57
N ASN A 22 15.21 8.98 -8.65
CA ASN A 22 16.17 9.89 -8.06
C ASN A 22 15.93 9.98 -6.52
N LEU A 23 16.99 10.03 -5.74
CA LEU A 23 16.88 10.31 -4.31
C LEU A 23 16.67 11.82 -4.11
N LEU A 24 15.92 12.17 -3.05
CA LEU A 24 15.85 13.55 -2.58
C LEU A 24 17.23 13.98 -2.07
N ASP A 25 17.64 15.20 -2.41
CA ASP A 25 18.82 15.83 -1.87
C ASP A 25 18.62 16.11 -0.38
N ARG A 26 19.48 15.56 0.46
CA ARG A 26 19.40 15.70 1.93
C ARG A 26 19.90 17.04 2.46
N GLU A 27 20.60 17.82 1.62
CA GLU A 27 21.05 19.18 1.94
C GLU A 27 19.98 20.23 1.61
N ARG A 28 18.85 19.80 1.05
CA ARG A 28 17.68 20.63 0.70
C ARG A 28 16.45 20.20 1.49
N PRO A 29 15.36 21.00 1.44
CA PRO A 29 14.08 20.54 1.98
C PRO A 29 13.71 19.16 1.41
N LEU A 30 13.30 18.24 2.28
CA LEU A 30 13.07 16.84 1.92
C LEU A 30 11.76 16.64 1.16
N TRP A 31 11.50 17.49 0.19
CA TRP A 31 10.36 17.39 -0.74
C TRP A 31 10.67 18.06 -2.09
N GLU A 32 10.01 17.58 -3.12
CA GLU A 32 10.02 18.14 -4.47
C GLU A 32 8.61 18.20 -5.04
N ALA A 33 8.34 19.17 -5.88
CA ALA A 33 7.08 19.30 -6.62
C ALA A 33 7.37 19.65 -8.08
N HIS A 34 6.78 18.90 -9.00
CA HIS A 34 6.96 19.03 -10.43
C HIS A 34 5.62 19.31 -11.09
N LEU A 35 5.44 20.49 -11.67
CA LEU A 35 4.33 20.78 -12.56
C LEU A 35 4.69 20.25 -13.94
N ILE A 36 3.90 19.32 -14.46
CA ILE A 36 4.15 18.64 -15.73
C ILE A 36 3.05 19.02 -16.72
N GLU A 37 3.43 19.71 -17.76
CA GLU A 37 2.54 20.22 -18.81
C GLU A 37 2.64 19.36 -20.08
N GLY A 38 1.77 19.63 -21.05
CA GLY A 38 1.79 18.97 -22.35
C GLY A 38 1.08 17.63 -22.40
N ILE A 39 0.28 17.30 -21.40
CA ILE A 39 -0.59 16.12 -21.42
C ILE A 39 -1.72 16.35 -22.42
N ARG A 40 -2.03 15.32 -23.23
CA ARG A 40 -3.11 15.35 -24.22
C ARG A 40 -4.45 15.72 -23.55
N GLY A 41 -5.25 16.55 -24.21
CA GLY A 41 -6.55 16.98 -23.68
C GLY A 41 -6.47 18.25 -22.82
N ARG A 42 -5.44 19.06 -22.94
CA ARG A 42 -5.22 20.31 -22.16
C ARG A 42 -5.14 20.04 -20.67
N GLN A 43 -4.53 18.94 -20.31
CA GLN A 43 -4.30 18.52 -18.93
C GLN A 43 -2.86 18.83 -18.50
N PHE A 44 -2.68 18.92 -17.20
CA PHE A 44 -1.37 18.93 -16.55
C PHE A 44 -1.39 17.98 -15.37
N ALA A 45 -0.22 17.62 -14.89
CA ALA A 45 -0.07 16.83 -13.66
C ALA A 45 0.81 17.57 -12.66
N LEU A 46 0.48 17.43 -11.39
CA LEU A 46 1.34 17.82 -10.28
C LEU A 46 1.90 16.55 -9.64
N TYR A 47 3.18 16.29 -9.83
CA TYR A 47 3.89 15.23 -9.12
C TYR A 47 4.58 15.80 -7.90
N THR A 48 4.29 15.27 -6.73
CA THR A 48 4.92 15.67 -5.46
C THR A 48 5.63 14.48 -4.83
N LYS A 49 6.86 14.69 -4.41
CA LYS A 49 7.69 13.71 -3.72
C LYS A 49 8.10 14.26 -2.37
N VAL A 50 7.81 13.53 -1.31
CA VAL A 50 8.10 13.93 0.08
C VAL A 50 8.79 12.78 0.79
N HIS A 51 9.86 13.08 1.53
CA HIS A 51 10.54 12.06 2.31
C HIS A 51 9.63 11.52 3.43
N HIS A 52 9.60 10.21 3.58
CA HIS A 52 8.66 9.54 4.50
C HIS A 52 8.86 9.88 5.97
N SER A 53 10.05 10.42 6.34
CA SER A 53 10.29 10.93 7.69
C SER A 53 9.50 12.20 8.03
N MET A 54 9.02 12.95 7.03
CA MET A 54 8.25 14.18 7.24
C MET A 54 6.76 13.90 7.41
N VAL A 55 6.22 12.96 6.63
CA VAL A 55 4.78 12.64 6.62
C VAL A 55 4.57 11.17 6.33
N ASP A 56 3.55 10.58 6.94
CA ASP A 56 3.01 9.28 6.51
C ASP A 56 2.12 9.45 5.26
N GLY A 57 1.85 8.35 4.54
CA GLY A 57 1.10 8.39 3.27
C GLY A 57 -0.30 8.99 3.41
N ILE A 58 -1.02 8.73 4.52
CA ILE A 58 -2.36 9.29 4.78
C ILE A 58 -2.26 10.80 5.02
N SER A 59 -1.27 11.23 5.81
CA SER A 59 -1.04 12.65 6.08
C SER A 59 -0.60 13.41 4.84
N ALA A 60 0.25 12.82 3.99
CA ALA A 60 0.66 13.39 2.70
C ALA A 60 -0.54 13.60 1.78
N MET A 61 -1.41 12.59 1.67
CA MET A 61 -2.62 12.69 0.86
C MET A 61 -3.60 13.75 1.40
N ARG A 62 -3.81 13.81 2.72
CA ARG A 62 -4.63 14.86 3.35
C ARG A 62 -4.03 16.25 3.17
N MET A 63 -2.71 16.39 3.16
CA MET A 63 -2.06 17.67 2.85
C MET A 63 -2.32 18.10 1.41
N GLY A 64 -2.17 17.21 0.44
CA GLY A 64 -2.50 17.49 -0.96
C GLY A 64 -3.96 17.89 -1.15
N MET A 65 -4.90 17.20 -0.49
CA MET A 65 -6.33 17.52 -0.56
C MET A 65 -6.68 18.93 -0.02
N ARG A 66 -5.92 19.45 0.93
CA ARG A 66 -6.15 20.80 1.49
C ARG A 66 -5.83 21.94 0.53
N THR A 67 -5.11 21.64 -0.56
CA THR A 67 -4.83 22.63 -1.62
C THR A 67 -5.89 22.63 -2.71
N LEU A 68 -6.94 21.84 -2.54
CA LEU A 68 -8.04 21.69 -3.48
C LEU A 68 -9.33 22.18 -2.84
N SER A 69 -10.22 22.71 -3.65
CA SER A 69 -11.55 23.20 -3.25
C SER A 69 -12.68 22.45 -3.98
N PRO A 70 -13.82 22.22 -3.34
CA PRO A 70 -15.02 21.76 -4.05
C PRO A 70 -15.64 22.87 -4.92
N ASP A 71 -15.28 24.15 -4.70
CA ASP A 71 -15.78 25.28 -5.48
C ASP A 71 -14.89 25.52 -6.72
N PRO A 72 -15.42 25.37 -7.95
CA PRO A 72 -14.66 25.62 -9.18
C PRO A 72 -14.30 27.09 -9.39
N GLN A 73 -14.91 28.02 -8.64
CA GLN A 73 -14.61 29.45 -8.74
C GLN A 73 -13.53 29.93 -7.78
N GLU A 74 -13.20 29.12 -6.77
CA GLU A 74 -12.17 29.49 -5.79
C GLU A 74 -10.79 29.55 -6.44
N ARG A 75 -10.06 30.63 -6.14
CA ARG A 75 -8.72 30.93 -6.66
C ARG A 75 -7.79 31.22 -5.48
N ASP A 76 -6.51 31.32 -5.80
CA ASP A 76 -5.45 31.68 -4.83
C ASP A 76 -5.41 30.74 -3.61
N LEU A 77 -5.70 29.45 -3.85
CA LEU A 77 -5.62 28.42 -2.83
C LEU A 77 -4.20 28.33 -2.25
N PRO A 78 -4.10 28.27 -0.91
CA PRO A 78 -2.79 28.24 -0.26
C PRO A 78 -2.01 26.97 -0.67
N PRO A 79 -0.70 27.12 -0.92
CA PRO A 79 0.13 25.98 -1.25
C PRO A 79 0.30 25.02 -0.06
N VAL A 80 0.68 23.77 -0.33
CA VAL A 80 0.84 22.72 0.70
C VAL A 80 1.71 23.15 1.88
N TRP A 81 2.78 23.90 1.61
CA TRP A 81 3.72 24.39 2.63
C TRP A 81 3.22 25.56 3.47
N ALA A 82 2.16 26.24 3.06
CA ALA A 82 1.54 27.31 3.85
C ALA A 82 0.68 26.79 5.01
N TYR A 83 0.29 25.51 4.99
CA TYR A 83 -0.49 24.91 6.06
C TYR A 83 0.40 24.62 7.28
N LYS A 84 0.17 25.35 8.37
CA LYS A 84 0.79 25.02 9.66
C LYS A 84 0.13 23.73 10.19
N PRO A 85 0.90 22.68 10.50
CA PRO A 85 0.34 21.52 11.16
C PRO A 85 -0.25 21.94 12.51
N LYS A 86 -1.51 21.56 12.80
CA LYS A 86 -2.04 21.68 14.15
C LYS A 86 -1.05 21.01 15.10
N LYS A 87 -0.61 21.71 16.16
CA LYS A 87 0.29 21.15 17.18
C LYS A 87 -0.27 19.80 17.63
N ARG A 88 0.38 18.73 17.22
CA ARG A 88 0.06 17.38 17.70
C ARG A 88 0.38 17.35 19.20
N GLY A 89 -0.63 17.10 20.04
CA GLY A 89 -0.36 16.55 21.34
C GLY A 89 0.54 15.32 21.16
N ARG A 90 1.49 15.10 22.04
CA ARG A 90 2.42 13.94 22.02
C ARG A 90 1.63 12.64 21.96
N GLY A 91 1.23 12.22 20.78
CA GLY A 91 0.61 10.95 20.49
C GLY A 91 1.61 10.08 19.74
N VAL A 92 1.64 8.83 20.09
CA VAL A 92 2.51 7.75 19.62
C VAL A 92 2.78 7.86 18.10
N SER A 93 4.01 7.88 17.79
CA SER A 93 4.78 8.05 16.58
C SER A 93 4.48 7.03 15.46
N SER A 94 4.82 7.39 14.23
CA SER A 94 4.64 6.65 12.97
C SER A 94 5.38 5.29 12.96
N PRO A 95 5.08 4.38 12.00
CA PRO A 95 5.82 3.11 11.82
C PRO A 95 7.33 3.26 11.61
N VAL A 96 7.80 4.44 11.17
CA VAL A 96 9.23 4.78 11.09
C VAL A 96 9.82 4.92 12.50
N ASP A 97 9.02 5.33 13.47
CA ASP A 97 9.42 5.32 14.87
C ASP A 97 9.43 3.90 15.46
N ALA A 98 8.80 2.92 14.85
CA ALA A 98 8.99 1.51 15.22
C ALA A 98 10.40 1.02 14.87
N VAL A 99 11.01 1.50 13.77
CA VAL A 99 12.41 1.21 13.44
C VAL A 99 13.36 2.02 14.34
N SER A 100 13.04 3.28 14.63
CA SER A 100 13.79 4.09 15.60
C SER A 100 13.51 3.66 17.04
N SER A 101 12.37 3.02 17.31
CA SER A 101 12.08 2.34 18.58
C SER A 101 12.90 1.07 18.73
N LEU A 102 13.22 0.35 17.65
CA LEU A 102 14.20 -0.75 17.70
C LEU A 102 15.57 -0.24 18.16
N ALA A 103 16.02 0.94 17.73
CA ALA A 103 17.24 1.57 18.20
C ALA A 103 17.13 2.11 19.65
N ARG A 104 15.94 2.51 20.11
CA ARG A 104 15.66 2.84 21.54
C ARG A 104 15.47 1.58 22.38
N LEU A 105 15.15 0.43 21.78
CA LEU A 105 15.06 -0.88 22.42
C LEU A 105 16.43 -1.35 22.96
N THR A 106 17.52 -0.91 22.33
CA THR A 106 18.88 -1.20 22.84
C THR A 106 19.28 -0.32 24.02
N ALA A 107 18.61 0.83 24.24
CA ALA A 107 18.91 1.76 25.33
C ALA A 107 18.01 1.57 26.58
N GLY A 108 16.95 0.77 26.51
CA GLY A 108 15.97 0.55 27.58
C GLY A 108 15.81 -0.91 28.02
N ALA A 109 16.91 -1.68 28.02
CA ALA A 109 16.93 -3.15 28.16
C ALA A 109 16.19 -3.74 29.37
N SER A 110 15.99 -2.98 30.45
CA SER A 110 15.38 -3.53 31.68
C SER A 110 13.84 -3.63 31.69
N ARG A 111 13.12 -2.82 30.91
CA ARG A 111 11.65 -2.91 30.79
C ARG A 111 11.17 -3.92 29.74
N GLN A 112 12.04 -4.32 28.81
CA GLN A 112 11.68 -5.17 27.66
C GLN A 112 11.80 -6.67 27.94
N ILE A 113 12.58 -7.06 28.93
CA ILE A 113 12.66 -8.46 29.38
C ILE A 113 11.29 -8.97 29.83
N ALA A 114 10.41 -8.13 30.34
CA ALA A 114 9.05 -8.50 30.74
C ALA A 114 8.10 -8.80 29.56
N THR A 115 8.38 -8.30 28.33
CA THR A 115 7.52 -8.55 27.16
C THR A 115 7.95 -9.75 26.33
N VAL A 116 9.19 -10.25 26.49
CA VAL A 116 9.72 -11.42 25.78
C VAL A 116 8.87 -12.68 25.99
N PRO A 117 8.39 -13.02 27.20
CA PRO A 117 7.52 -14.19 27.39
C PRO A 117 6.17 -14.07 26.70
N ALA A 118 5.58 -12.87 26.66
CA ALA A 118 4.32 -12.60 25.96
C ALA A 118 4.50 -12.72 24.44
N LEU A 119 5.58 -12.18 23.90
CA LEU A 119 5.94 -12.31 22.48
C LEU A 119 6.24 -13.76 22.09
N ALA A 120 6.99 -14.49 22.89
CA ALA A 120 7.29 -15.92 22.68
C ALA A 120 5.99 -16.76 22.71
N ARG A 121 5.07 -16.46 23.65
CA ARG A 121 3.77 -17.14 23.73
C ARG A 121 2.91 -16.83 22.51
N GLU A 122 2.93 -15.60 22.01
CA GLU A 122 2.19 -15.22 20.80
C GLU A 122 2.77 -15.88 19.55
N ILE A 123 4.10 -15.90 19.41
CA ILE A 123 4.78 -16.64 18.31
C ILE A 123 4.41 -18.13 18.36
N TYR A 124 4.42 -18.74 19.56
CA TYR A 124 4.03 -20.14 19.71
C TYR A 124 2.57 -20.37 19.35
N ARG A 125 1.65 -19.51 19.82
CA ARG A 125 0.21 -19.57 19.49
C ARG A 125 -0.02 -19.45 17.98
N VAL A 126 0.61 -18.45 17.35
CA VAL A 126 0.53 -18.18 15.90
C VAL A 126 1.08 -19.36 15.09
N THR A 127 2.19 -19.96 15.51
CA THR A 127 2.78 -21.13 14.83
C THR A 127 1.98 -22.41 15.01
N GLN A 128 1.36 -22.63 16.16
CA GLN A 128 0.47 -23.79 16.36
C GLN A 128 -0.81 -23.64 15.54
N LYS A 129 -1.48 -22.48 15.61
CA LYS A 129 -2.69 -22.22 14.82
C LYS A 129 -2.46 -22.36 13.31
N ALA A 130 -1.28 -21.97 12.81
CA ALA A 130 -0.90 -22.13 11.40
C ALA A 130 -0.71 -23.59 10.97
N LYS A 131 -0.51 -24.53 11.91
CA LYS A 131 -0.48 -25.96 11.61
C LYS A 131 -1.88 -26.56 11.50
N ASP A 132 -2.82 -26.03 12.28
CA ASP A 132 -4.18 -26.56 12.40
C ASP A 132 -5.14 -25.92 11.39
N ASP A 133 -4.82 -24.74 10.88
CA ASP A 133 -5.64 -23.95 9.95
C ASP A 133 -4.79 -23.48 8.75
N PRO A 134 -4.93 -24.10 7.57
CA PRO A 134 -4.16 -23.76 6.37
C PRO A 134 -4.47 -22.35 5.83
N ASP A 135 -5.61 -21.76 6.20
CA ASP A 135 -6.00 -20.39 5.80
C ASP A 135 -5.47 -19.33 6.77
N PHE A 136 -4.95 -19.76 7.92
CA PHE A 136 -4.35 -18.86 8.90
C PHE A 136 -2.99 -18.36 8.45
N VAL A 137 -2.81 -17.03 8.40
CA VAL A 137 -1.54 -16.41 8.01
C VAL A 137 -0.64 -16.19 9.23
N SER A 138 0.42 -16.98 9.29
CA SER A 138 1.54 -16.77 10.22
C SER A 138 2.53 -15.76 9.66
N ILE A 139 3.25 -15.07 10.57
CA ILE A 139 4.31 -14.09 10.23
C ILE A 139 5.55 -14.69 9.52
N PHE A 140 5.60 -16.01 9.31
CA PHE A 140 6.75 -16.69 8.70
C PHE A 140 6.38 -17.55 7.48
N GLN A 141 5.19 -17.38 6.93
CA GLN A 141 4.67 -18.24 5.85
C GLN A 141 4.82 -17.66 4.45
N ALA A 142 5.24 -16.40 4.31
CA ALA A 142 5.40 -15.81 2.99
C ALA A 142 6.48 -16.55 2.18
N PRO A 143 6.14 -17.08 0.97
CA PRO A 143 7.08 -17.82 0.15
C PRO A 143 8.19 -16.93 -0.41
N ASP A 144 9.29 -17.51 -0.84
CA ASP A 144 10.31 -16.79 -1.61
C ASP A 144 9.85 -16.59 -3.04
N THR A 145 9.93 -15.35 -3.53
CA THR A 145 9.50 -15.00 -4.89
C THR A 145 10.41 -13.94 -5.50
N ILE A 146 10.23 -13.68 -6.80
CA ILE A 146 10.91 -12.58 -7.49
C ILE A 146 10.60 -11.21 -6.88
N LEU A 147 9.47 -11.05 -6.18
CA LEU A 147 9.11 -9.81 -5.47
C LEU A 147 10.03 -9.52 -4.27
N ASN A 148 10.73 -10.53 -3.79
CA ASN A 148 11.52 -10.47 -2.56
C ASN A 148 13.03 -10.47 -2.82
N GLN A 149 13.44 -10.02 -3.99
CA GLN A 149 14.85 -9.86 -4.37
C GLN A 149 15.40 -8.48 -3.97
N CYS A 150 16.73 -8.35 -3.99
CA CYS A 150 17.39 -7.04 -3.84
C CYS A 150 16.99 -6.10 -4.98
N ILE A 151 16.69 -4.86 -4.63
CA ILE A 151 16.29 -3.84 -5.60
C ILE A 151 17.48 -3.03 -6.10
N THR A 152 17.29 -2.33 -7.22
CA THR A 152 18.21 -1.28 -7.72
C THR A 152 17.60 0.10 -7.51
N GLY A 153 18.31 1.18 -7.86
CA GLY A 153 17.76 2.54 -7.85
C GLY A 153 16.65 2.78 -8.88
N SER A 154 16.58 1.97 -9.94
CA SER A 154 15.62 2.19 -11.03
C SER A 154 14.20 1.77 -10.64
N ARG A 155 13.24 2.70 -10.82
CA ARG A 155 11.81 2.50 -10.55
C ARG A 155 11.00 2.43 -11.83
N ARG A 156 9.87 1.75 -11.75
CA ARG A 156 8.81 1.80 -12.74
C ARG A 156 7.52 2.12 -12.02
N PHE A 157 6.84 3.15 -12.48
CA PHE A 157 5.50 3.53 -12.02
C PHE A 157 4.48 3.19 -13.10
N ALA A 158 3.35 2.64 -12.69
CA ALA A 158 2.19 2.38 -13.53
C ALA A 158 0.92 2.76 -12.77
N ALA A 159 -0.07 3.32 -13.45
CA ALA A 159 -1.27 3.81 -12.81
C ALA A 159 -2.49 3.64 -13.73
N GLN A 160 -3.64 3.32 -13.13
CA GLN A 160 -4.92 3.17 -13.81
C GLN A 160 -6.08 3.32 -12.84
N SER A 161 -7.22 3.79 -13.36
CA SER A 161 -8.48 3.91 -12.61
C SER A 161 -9.42 2.77 -13.00
N TYR A 162 -10.17 2.26 -12.01
CA TYR A 162 -11.19 1.23 -12.18
C TYR A 162 -12.51 1.72 -11.61
N SER A 163 -13.63 1.26 -12.18
CA SER A 163 -14.98 1.68 -11.78
C SER A 163 -15.34 1.23 -10.37
N LEU A 164 -15.46 2.16 -9.45
CA LEU A 164 -15.90 1.89 -8.07
C LEU A 164 -17.32 1.29 -8.00
N PRO A 165 -18.31 1.72 -8.83
CA PRO A 165 -19.62 1.07 -8.89
C PRO A 165 -19.55 -0.42 -9.27
N ARG A 166 -18.69 -0.82 -10.23
CA ARG A 166 -18.51 -2.24 -10.58
C ARG A 166 -18.01 -3.04 -9.37
N LEU A 167 -17.00 -2.53 -8.68
CA LEU A 167 -16.43 -3.20 -7.51
C LEU A 167 -17.42 -3.29 -6.34
N LYS A 168 -18.28 -2.27 -6.15
CA LYS A 168 -19.36 -2.32 -5.15
C LYS A 168 -20.42 -3.36 -5.49
N LYS A 169 -20.78 -3.53 -6.76
CA LYS A 169 -21.68 -4.61 -7.20
C LYS A 169 -21.10 -6.00 -6.90
N LEU A 170 -19.80 -6.19 -7.17
CA LEU A 170 -19.09 -7.42 -6.82
C LEU A 170 -19.09 -7.67 -5.31
N ALA A 171 -18.78 -6.66 -4.51
CA ALA A 171 -18.79 -6.77 -3.07
C ALA A 171 -20.18 -7.18 -2.53
N ALA A 172 -21.25 -6.62 -3.11
CA ALA A 172 -22.63 -7.00 -2.76
C ALA A 172 -22.95 -8.44 -3.19
N ALA A 173 -22.60 -8.83 -4.43
CA ALA A 173 -22.88 -10.17 -4.97
C ALA A 173 -22.20 -11.29 -4.16
N PHE A 174 -20.97 -11.06 -3.70
CA PHE A 174 -20.21 -12.03 -2.89
C PHE A 174 -20.38 -11.84 -1.38
N ASN A 175 -21.23 -10.91 -0.93
CA ASN A 175 -21.42 -10.57 0.49
C ASN A 175 -20.08 -10.33 1.22
N CYS A 176 -19.24 -9.49 0.63
CA CYS A 176 -17.91 -9.16 1.14
C CYS A 176 -17.66 -7.64 1.15
N THR A 177 -16.53 -7.20 1.68
CA THR A 177 -16.19 -5.79 1.67
C THR A 177 -15.52 -5.39 0.35
N LEU A 178 -15.58 -4.09 0.00
CA LEU A 178 -14.84 -3.55 -1.13
C LEU A 178 -13.35 -3.87 -1.05
N ASN A 179 -12.79 -3.85 0.16
CA ASN A 179 -11.37 -4.16 0.37
C ASN A 179 -11.03 -5.63 0.05
N ASP A 180 -11.95 -6.55 0.33
CA ASP A 180 -11.77 -7.98 0.00
C ASP A 180 -11.74 -8.16 -1.52
N VAL A 181 -12.63 -7.48 -2.26
CA VAL A 181 -12.62 -7.48 -3.73
C VAL A 181 -11.30 -6.94 -4.26
N VAL A 182 -10.84 -5.80 -3.76
CA VAL A 182 -9.57 -5.18 -4.16
C VAL A 182 -8.37 -6.10 -3.90
N LEU A 183 -8.31 -6.74 -2.74
CA LEU A 183 -7.23 -7.68 -2.42
C LEU A 183 -7.27 -8.92 -3.31
N SER A 184 -8.47 -9.43 -3.63
CA SER A 184 -8.65 -10.54 -4.57
C SER A 184 -8.20 -10.16 -5.99
N MET A 185 -8.50 -8.94 -6.45
CA MET A 185 -7.99 -8.39 -7.72
C MET A 185 -6.45 -8.36 -7.72
N CYS A 186 -5.85 -7.85 -6.66
CA CYS A 186 -4.39 -7.85 -6.51
C CYS A 186 -3.81 -9.26 -6.51
N GLY A 187 -4.47 -10.20 -5.83
CA GLY A 187 -4.10 -11.62 -5.80
C GLY A 187 -4.13 -12.24 -7.21
N HIS A 188 -5.18 -11.98 -8.00
CA HIS A 188 -5.26 -12.42 -9.39
C HIS A 188 -4.13 -11.82 -10.23
N ALA A 189 -3.97 -10.50 -10.19
CA ALA A 189 -2.98 -9.82 -11.00
C ALA A 189 -1.55 -10.32 -10.70
N LEU A 190 -1.23 -10.54 -9.43
CA LEU A 190 0.05 -11.10 -9.01
C LEU A 190 0.22 -12.55 -9.47
N ARG A 191 -0.84 -13.38 -9.38
CA ARG A 191 -0.84 -14.74 -9.90
C ARG A 191 -0.50 -14.77 -11.39
N GLU A 192 -1.25 -14.05 -12.22
CA GLU A 192 -1.07 -14.02 -13.66
C GLU A 192 0.31 -13.45 -14.06
N TYR A 193 0.76 -12.42 -13.35
CA TYR A 193 2.10 -11.89 -13.55
C TYR A 193 3.17 -12.94 -13.23
N LEU A 194 3.09 -13.62 -12.09
CA LEU A 194 4.07 -14.64 -11.70
C LEU A 194 4.04 -15.87 -12.62
N ILE A 195 2.86 -16.27 -13.11
CA ILE A 195 2.74 -17.29 -14.15
C ILE A 195 3.49 -16.85 -15.42
N SER A 196 3.29 -15.61 -15.87
CA SER A 196 3.98 -15.08 -17.06
C SER A 196 5.50 -15.01 -16.92
N GLN A 197 6.00 -15.06 -15.69
CA GLN A 197 7.44 -15.08 -15.36
C GLN A 197 7.95 -16.50 -15.01
N ASN A 198 7.12 -17.54 -15.11
CA ASN A 198 7.43 -18.90 -14.62
C ASN A 198 7.89 -18.94 -13.16
N ALA A 199 7.32 -18.07 -12.31
CA ALA A 199 7.77 -17.81 -10.95
C ALA A 199 6.65 -17.90 -9.90
N LEU A 200 5.48 -18.48 -10.24
CA LEU A 200 4.39 -18.65 -9.29
C LEU A 200 4.76 -19.73 -8.26
N PRO A 201 4.80 -19.40 -6.97
CA PRO A 201 5.04 -20.40 -5.92
C PRO A 201 3.78 -21.26 -5.68
N ASN A 202 3.99 -22.46 -5.12
CA ASN A 202 2.88 -23.33 -4.70
C ASN A 202 2.13 -22.79 -3.48
N ALA A 203 2.79 -21.97 -2.65
CA ALA A 203 2.18 -21.31 -1.49
C ALA A 203 1.59 -19.94 -1.86
N PRO A 204 0.55 -19.46 -1.15
CA PRO A 204 -0.04 -18.16 -1.41
C PRO A 204 0.94 -17.03 -1.09
N LEU A 205 0.85 -15.94 -1.87
CA LEU A 205 1.48 -14.69 -1.50
C LEU A 205 0.75 -14.07 -0.31
N ILE A 206 1.54 -13.46 0.57
CA ILE A 206 1.03 -12.71 1.72
C ILE A 206 1.21 -11.22 1.48
N ALA A 207 0.13 -10.47 1.62
CA ALA A 207 0.16 -9.02 1.59
C ALA A 207 0.22 -8.44 3.01
N MET A 208 1.02 -7.40 3.18
CA MET A 208 0.91 -6.48 4.31
C MET A 208 -0.08 -5.38 3.95
N VAL A 209 -1.16 -5.28 4.74
CA VAL A 209 -2.25 -4.33 4.50
C VAL A 209 -2.37 -3.39 5.70
N PRO A 210 -2.03 -2.10 5.55
CA PRO A 210 -2.27 -1.11 6.59
C PRO A 210 -3.77 -0.91 6.83
N MET A 211 -4.19 -0.91 8.09
CA MET A 211 -5.56 -0.66 8.51
C MET A 211 -5.63 0.39 9.61
N SER A 212 -6.63 1.27 9.55
CA SER A 212 -6.97 2.13 10.68
C SER A 212 -7.75 1.33 11.72
N LEU A 213 -7.30 1.37 12.97
CA LEU A 213 -8.02 0.78 14.13
C LEU A 213 -9.03 1.73 14.74
N ARG A 214 -9.23 2.92 14.16
CA ARG A 214 -10.12 3.93 14.72
C ARG A 214 -11.58 3.51 14.61
N LYS A 215 -12.29 3.61 15.72
CA LYS A 215 -13.76 3.56 15.77
C LYS A 215 -14.39 4.96 15.55
N ASP A 216 -13.65 6.04 15.84
CA ASP A 216 -14.11 7.44 15.71
C ASP A 216 -12.98 8.36 15.22
N ASP A 217 -13.32 9.36 14.41
CA ASP A 217 -12.41 10.39 13.87
C ASP A 217 -11.91 11.42 14.93
N SER A 218 -12.41 11.35 16.16
CA SER A 218 -12.19 12.34 17.22
C SER A 218 -10.97 12.09 18.10
N ALA A 219 -10.43 10.87 18.14
CA ALA A 219 -9.26 10.55 18.98
C ALA A 219 -7.95 10.83 18.24
N GLY A 220 -7.19 11.81 18.71
CA GLY A 220 -5.86 12.15 18.19
C GLY A 220 -4.85 11.02 18.43
N GLY A 221 -4.31 10.48 17.36
CA GLY A 221 -3.27 9.45 17.36
C GLY A 221 -3.47 8.49 16.19
N ASN A 222 -2.45 8.32 15.33
CA ASN A 222 -2.51 7.39 14.19
C ASN A 222 -2.27 5.97 14.71
N GLN A 223 -3.32 5.25 15.07
CA GLN A 223 -3.23 3.81 15.32
C GLN A 223 -3.47 3.08 13.99
N ILE A 224 -2.39 2.83 13.26
CA ILE A 224 -2.39 2.00 12.06
C ILE A 224 -1.91 0.62 12.48
N ALA A 225 -2.76 -0.38 12.33
CA ALA A 225 -2.38 -1.78 12.39
C ALA A 225 -1.94 -2.25 11.01
N MET A 226 -1.02 -3.20 10.97
CA MET A 226 -0.60 -3.85 9.73
C MET A 226 -1.04 -5.31 9.79
N ILE A 227 -2.12 -5.64 9.10
CA ILE A 227 -2.57 -7.03 9.00
C ILE A 227 -1.83 -7.75 7.86
N LEU A 228 -1.67 -9.05 8.03
CA LEU A 228 -1.20 -9.97 7.01
C LEU A 228 -2.41 -10.65 6.38
N ALA A 229 -2.51 -10.62 5.05
CA ALA A 229 -3.62 -11.18 4.30
C ALA A 229 -3.12 -12.20 3.28
N ASN A 230 -3.72 -13.38 3.26
CA ASN A 230 -3.53 -14.37 2.22
C ASN A 230 -4.24 -13.90 0.94
N LEU A 231 -3.48 -13.76 -0.16
CA LEU A 231 -3.99 -13.28 -1.43
C LEU A 231 -4.58 -14.40 -2.33
N GLY A 232 -4.56 -15.65 -1.87
CA GLY A 232 -5.09 -16.78 -2.63
C GLY A 232 -4.43 -17.01 -4.00
N THR A 233 -3.18 -16.59 -4.19
CA THR A 233 -2.50 -16.62 -5.50
C THR A 233 -2.30 -18.03 -6.06
N HIS A 234 -2.31 -19.07 -5.23
CA HIS A 234 -2.26 -20.47 -5.63
C HIS A 234 -3.61 -20.98 -6.16
N ILE A 235 -4.72 -20.26 -5.92
CA ILE A 235 -6.08 -20.65 -6.33
C ILE A 235 -6.40 -20.06 -7.70
N CYS A 236 -6.81 -20.91 -8.63
CA CYS A 236 -7.19 -20.49 -9.99
C CYS A 236 -8.59 -19.86 -10.02
N ASP A 237 -9.56 -20.51 -9.37
CA ASP A 237 -10.96 -20.06 -9.37
C ASP A 237 -11.14 -18.71 -8.67
N PRO A 238 -11.76 -17.71 -9.34
CA PRO A 238 -11.85 -16.35 -8.81
C PRO A 238 -12.75 -16.24 -7.57
N ALA A 239 -13.85 -16.99 -7.51
CA ALA A 239 -14.78 -16.96 -6.37
C ALA A 239 -14.16 -17.60 -5.13
N ASN A 240 -13.46 -18.73 -5.28
CA ASN A 240 -12.76 -19.39 -4.19
C ASN A 240 -11.58 -18.54 -3.69
N ARG A 241 -10.83 -17.90 -4.60
CA ARG A 241 -9.78 -16.95 -4.22
C ARG A 241 -10.34 -15.81 -3.37
N LEU A 242 -11.46 -15.20 -3.78
CA LEU A 242 -12.10 -14.13 -3.03
C LEU A 242 -12.55 -14.60 -1.64
N ARG A 243 -13.09 -15.82 -1.51
CA ARG A 243 -13.48 -16.40 -0.20
C ARG A 243 -12.28 -16.56 0.73
N VAL A 244 -11.15 -17.05 0.22
CA VAL A 244 -9.91 -17.20 1.01
C VAL A 244 -9.38 -15.84 1.46
N VAL A 245 -9.35 -14.84 0.58
CA VAL A 245 -8.98 -13.48 0.93
C VAL A 245 -9.91 -12.92 2.04
N GLN A 246 -11.23 -13.05 1.87
CA GLN A 246 -12.23 -12.60 2.83
C GLN A 246 -12.05 -13.27 4.20
N ALA A 247 -11.87 -14.59 4.23
CA ALA A 247 -11.65 -15.36 5.46
C ALA A 247 -10.38 -14.89 6.18
N SER A 248 -9.28 -14.74 5.45
CA SER A 248 -7.99 -14.29 5.98
C SER A 248 -8.07 -12.88 6.56
N VAL A 249 -8.69 -11.93 5.84
CA VAL A 249 -8.85 -10.54 6.32
C VAL A 249 -9.76 -10.48 7.54
N LYS A 250 -10.86 -11.24 7.56
CA LYS A 250 -11.78 -11.32 8.68
C LYS A 250 -11.09 -11.84 9.94
N GLU A 251 -10.34 -12.94 9.82
CA GLU A 251 -9.57 -13.53 10.90
C GLU A 251 -8.52 -12.55 11.45
N ALA A 252 -7.74 -11.92 10.57
CA ALA A 252 -6.76 -10.92 10.96
C ALA A 252 -7.40 -9.75 11.72
N LYS A 253 -8.54 -9.23 11.26
CA LYS A 253 -9.29 -8.17 11.95
C LYS A 253 -9.79 -8.60 13.32
N GLN A 254 -10.33 -9.81 13.45
CA GLN A 254 -10.82 -10.35 14.72
C GLN A 254 -9.67 -10.50 15.73
N ARG A 255 -8.51 -10.99 15.28
CA ARG A 255 -7.31 -11.09 16.10
C ARG A 255 -6.87 -9.74 16.63
N PHE A 256 -6.77 -8.73 15.76
CA PHE A 256 -6.37 -7.38 16.18
C PHE A 256 -7.39 -6.69 17.09
N ALA A 257 -8.68 -7.00 16.95
CA ALA A 257 -9.72 -6.50 17.85
C ALA A 257 -9.61 -7.03 19.28
N GLN A 258 -8.92 -8.15 19.48
CA GLN A 258 -8.67 -8.78 20.79
C GLN A 258 -7.31 -8.37 21.40
N MET A 259 -6.46 -7.68 20.65
CA MET A 259 -5.13 -7.26 21.07
C MET A 259 -5.15 -5.87 21.70
N SER A 260 -4.31 -5.67 22.71
CA SER A 260 -4.01 -4.34 23.22
C SER A 260 -3.18 -3.52 22.20
N PRO A 261 -3.17 -2.17 22.29
CA PRO A 261 -2.32 -1.34 21.43
C PRO A 261 -0.84 -1.72 21.47
N GLU A 262 -0.35 -2.16 22.62
CA GLU A 262 1.05 -2.59 22.82
C GLU A 262 1.32 -3.92 22.10
N GLU A 263 0.42 -4.87 22.17
CA GLU A 263 0.52 -6.14 21.45
C GLU A 263 0.47 -5.94 19.94
N ILE A 264 -0.38 -5.03 19.44
CA ILE A 264 -0.43 -4.66 18.02
C ILE A 264 0.90 -4.06 17.56
N LEU A 265 1.49 -3.17 18.37
CA LEU A 265 2.80 -2.57 18.08
C LEU A 265 3.89 -3.64 18.03
N ASN A 266 3.92 -4.56 18.99
CA ASN A 266 4.87 -5.66 19.06
C ASN A 266 4.73 -6.62 17.86
N PHE A 267 3.49 -6.97 17.49
CA PHE A 267 3.22 -7.79 16.31
C PHE A 267 3.70 -7.10 15.02
N THR A 268 3.42 -5.81 14.88
CA THR A 268 3.88 -5.01 13.73
C THR A 268 5.41 -4.95 13.68
N ALA A 269 6.07 -4.68 14.80
CA ALA A 269 7.53 -4.67 14.91
C ALA A 269 8.14 -6.03 14.54
N LEU A 270 7.55 -7.13 15.00
CA LEU A 270 7.99 -8.49 14.67
C LEU A 270 7.83 -8.79 13.17
N SER A 271 6.70 -8.39 12.58
CA SER A 271 6.45 -8.56 11.14
C SER A 271 7.45 -7.77 10.28
N MET A 272 7.92 -6.62 10.77
CA MET A 272 8.89 -5.77 10.08
C MET A 272 10.35 -6.11 10.41
N ALA A 273 10.60 -6.95 11.42
CA ALA A 273 11.95 -7.26 11.90
C ALA A 273 12.90 -7.80 10.80
N PRO A 274 12.49 -8.70 9.89
CA PRO A 274 13.37 -9.15 8.80
C PRO A 274 13.81 -8.03 7.88
N THR A 275 12.87 -7.14 7.54
CA THR A 275 13.14 -5.97 6.69
C THR A 275 14.05 -4.97 7.40
N GLY A 276 13.81 -4.72 8.69
CA GLY A 276 14.65 -3.86 9.51
C GLY A 276 16.07 -4.40 9.67
N LEU A 277 16.22 -5.70 9.92
CA LEU A 277 17.53 -6.36 10.01
C LEU A 277 18.30 -6.27 8.68
N ASN A 278 17.63 -6.51 7.57
CA ASN A 278 18.24 -6.37 6.24
C ASN A 278 18.72 -4.94 5.98
N LEU A 279 17.91 -3.93 6.29
CA LEU A 279 18.25 -2.51 6.13
C LEU A 279 19.46 -2.09 6.98
N LEU A 280 19.58 -2.62 8.19
CA LEU A 280 20.65 -2.24 9.12
C LEU A 280 21.96 -2.99 8.90
N THR A 281 21.90 -4.26 8.50
CA THR A 281 23.07 -5.15 8.47
C THR A 281 23.40 -5.69 7.08
N GLY A 282 22.54 -5.50 6.09
CA GLY A 282 22.64 -6.17 4.78
C GLY A 282 22.34 -7.67 4.83
N LEU A 283 22.09 -8.25 6.01
CA LEU A 283 21.73 -9.66 6.14
C LEU A 283 20.31 -9.88 5.66
N ALA A 284 20.12 -10.91 4.85
CA ALA A 284 18.81 -11.28 4.30
C ALA A 284 18.32 -12.56 4.99
N PRO A 285 17.48 -12.44 6.05
CA PRO A 285 16.86 -13.61 6.65
C PRO A 285 16.06 -14.39 5.62
N LYS A 286 16.08 -15.73 5.69
CA LYS A 286 15.28 -16.60 4.80
C LYS A 286 13.79 -16.52 5.10
N TRP A 287 13.41 -16.14 6.33
CA TRP A 287 12.03 -15.97 6.76
C TRP A 287 11.54 -14.55 6.47
N ARG A 288 10.30 -14.42 6.06
CA ARG A 288 9.65 -13.16 5.75
C ARG A 288 8.17 -13.20 6.11
N ALA A 289 7.66 -12.06 6.54
CA ALA A 289 6.26 -11.97 6.97
C ALA A 289 5.31 -11.75 5.80
N PHE A 290 5.76 -11.10 4.73
CA PHE A 290 4.94 -10.76 3.57
C PHE A 290 5.77 -10.63 2.29
N ASN A 291 5.09 -10.64 1.15
CA ASN A 291 5.69 -10.52 -0.18
C ASN A 291 5.51 -9.13 -0.79
N VAL A 292 4.41 -8.45 -0.47
CA VAL A 292 3.98 -7.20 -1.10
C VAL A 292 3.24 -6.32 -0.10
N ILE A 293 3.30 -5.02 -0.29
CA ILE A 293 2.48 -4.05 0.45
C ILE A 293 1.31 -3.65 -0.43
N ILE A 294 0.08 -3.73 0.11
CA ILE A 294 -1.13 -3.25 -0.54
C ILE A 294 -1.82 -2.28 0.41
N SER A 295 -1.89 -1.01 0.03
CA SER A 295 -2.45 0.06 0.85
C SER A 295 -3.65 0.70 0.17
N ASN A 296 -4.78 0.77 0.88
CA ASN A 296 -5.98 1.44 0.42
C ASN A 296 -6.28 2.64 1.31
N VAL A 297 -6.28 3.83 0.72
CA VAL A 297 -6.54 5.09 1.44
C VAL A 297 -7.81 5.73 0.89
N PRO A 298 -8.86 5.87 1.70
CA PRO A 298 -10.08 6.54 1.26
C PRO A 298 -9.81 7.98 0.82
N GLY A 299 -10.32 8.35 -0.34
CA GLY A 299 -10.24 9.71 -0.89
C GLY A 299 -11.60 10.41 -0.99
N PRO A 300 -11.65 11.60 -1.56
CA PRO A 300 -12.86 12.43 -1.63
C PRO A 300 -13.89 11.84 -2.57
N LYS A 301 -15.17 12.07 -2.21
CA LYS A 301 -16.31 11.61 -3.01
C LYS A 301 -16.78 12.66 -4.02
N GLU A 302 -16.46 13.94 -3.78
CA GLU A 302 -16.90 15.08 -4.57
C GLU A 302 -15.80 15.54 -5.52
N PRO A 303 -16.18 16.21 -6.63
CA PRO A 303 -15.20 16.83 -7.51
C PRO A 303 -14.40 17.88 -6.75
N LEU A 304 -13.10 17.92 -7.00
CA LEU A 304 -12.19 18.91 -6.44
C LEU A 304 -11.51 19.70 -7.55
N TYR A 305 -11.13 20.95 -7.23
CA TYR A 305 -10.55 21.89 -8.17
C TYR A 305 -9.29 22.53 -7.59
N TRP A 306 -8.30 22.75 -8.42
CA TRP A 306 -7.12 23.53 -8.09
C TRP A 306 -7.11 24.80 -8.94
N ASN A 307 -7.43 25.94 -8.30
CA ASN A 307 -7.55 27.22 -9.00
C ASN A 307 -8.46 27.17 -10.25
N GLY A 308 -9.55 26.43 -10.16
CA GLY A 308 -10.52 26.23 -11.25
C GLY A 308 -10.23 25.04 -12.18
N ALA A 309 -9.06 24.44 -12.13
CA ALA A 309 -8.77 23.22 -12.87
C ALA A 309 -9.32 22.00 -12.12
N GLN A 310 -10.21 21.24 -12.76
CA GLN A 310 -10.82 20.05 -12.15
C GLN A 310 -9.79 18.92 -12.00
N LEU A 311 -9.71 18.35 -10.80
CA LEU A 311 -8.97 17.11 -10.57
C LEU A 311 -9.58 15.97 -11.37
N GLN A 312 -8.78 15.32 -12.21
CA GLN A 312 -9.22 14.18 -13.02
C GLN A 312 -8.90 12.84 -12.36
N GLY A 313 -7.80 12.77 -11.62
CA GLY A 313 -7.37 11.58 -10.92
C GLY A 313 -6.21 11.85 -9.97
N GLN A 314 -6.06 10.98 -8.98
CA GLN A 314 -4.99 11.05 -7.98
C GLN A 314 -4.36 9.67 -7.79
N TYR A 315 -3.15 9.50 -8.27
CA TYR A 315 -2.46 8.20 -8.28
C TYR A 315 -1.33 8.21 -7.25
N PRO A 316 -1.45 7.44 -6.15
CA PRO A 316 -0.42 7.41 -5.14
C PRO A 316 0.84 6.70 -5.63
N VAL A 317 2.00 7.32 -5.39
CA VAL A 317 3.32 6.75 -5.67
C VAL A 317 4.00 6.49 -4.33
N SER A 318 4.09 5.23 -3.93
CA SER A 318 4.68 4.82 -2.66
C SER A 318 6.17 4.46 -2.83
N VAL A 319 6.74 3.77 -1.86
CA VAL A 319 8.14 3.34 -1.86
C VAL A 319 8.25 1.83 -1.98
N VAL A 320 9.33 1.36 -2.59
CA VAL A 320 9.80 -0.02 -2.52
C VAL A 320 11.06 -0.10 -1.67
N LEU A 321 11.23 -1.21 -0.99
CA LEU A 321 12.37 -1.46 -0.12
C LEU A 321 13.12 -2.70 -0.61
N ASP A 322 14.34 -2.84 -0.14
CA ASP A 322 15.09 -4.07 -0.41
C ASP A 322 14.30 -5.28 0.09
N ARG A 323 14.18 -6.30 -0.73
CA ARG A 323 13.32 -7.48 -0.51
C ARG A 323 11.81 -7.24 -0.56
N ILE A 324 11.35 -6.03 -0.92
CA ILE A 324 9.95 -5.68 -1.18
C ILE A 324 9.92 -4.86 -2.48
N ALA A 325 10.05 -5.55 -3.60
CA ALA A 325 10.27 -4.92 -4.90
C ALA A 325 9.01 -4.35 -5.56
N LEU A 326 7.83 -4.54 -4.97
CA LEU A 326 6.53 -4.02 -5.43
C LEU A 326 5.75 -3.44 -4.27
N ASN A 327 5.14 -2.28 -4.52
CA ASN A 327 4.13 -1.68 -3.66
C ASN A 327 2.92 -1.31 -4.53
N MET A 328 1.72 -1.65 -4.07
CA MET A 328 0.45 -1.35 -4.69
C MET A 328 -0.33 -0.44 -3.74
N THR A 329 -0.46 0.82 -4.09
CA THR A 329 -1.24 1.77 -3.30
C THR A 329 -2.41 2.28 -4.13
N LEU A 330 -3.55 2.43 -3.49
CA LEU A 330 -4.76 2.88 -4.17
C LEU A 330 -5.51 3.90 -3.34
N THR A 331 -6.27 4.74 -4.02
CA THR A 331 -7.19 5.69 -3.40
C THR A 331 -8.50 5.74 -4.17
N SER A 332 -9.58 6.10 -3.50
CA SER A 332 -10.84 6.38 -4.18
C SER A 332 -10.95 7.87 -4.51
N TYR A 333 -11.45 8.19 -5.69
CA TYR A 333 -11.83 9.53 -6.07
C TYR A 333 -13.14 9.48 -6.86
N ARG A 334 -14.20 10.13 -6.34
CA ARG A 334 -15.55 10.09 -6.90
C ARG A 334 -16.04 8.64 -7.08
N ASP A 335 -16.22 8.24 -8.33
CA ASP A 335 -16.71 6.93 -8.77
C ASP A 335 -15.59 5.99 -9.29
N GLN A 336 -14.34 6.36 -9.04
CA GLN A 336 -13.16 5.58 -9.42
C GLN A 336 -12.37 5.10 -8.21
N ILE A 337 -11.68 4.00 -8.39
CA ILE A 337 -10.58 3.56 -7.54
C ILE A 337 -9.29 3.65 -8.36
N GLU A 338 -8.32 4.37 -7.84
CA GLU A 338 -7.12 4.77 -8.57
C GLU A 338 -5.91 4.05 -8.02
N PHE A 339 -5.37 3.15 -8.83
CA PHE A 339 -4.20 2.36 -8.49
C PHE A 339 -2.92 3.06 -8.92
N GLY A 340 -1.96 3.14 -7.99
CA GLY A 340 -0.58 3.46 -8.25
C GLY A 340 0.30 2.26 -7.89
N LEU A 341 1.00 1.72 -8.88
CA LEU A 341 1.90 0.60 -8.73
C LEU A 341 3.33 1.11 -8.90
N ILE A 342 4.17 0.88 -7.91
CA ILE A 342 5.59 1.20 -7.98
C ILE A 342 6.44 -0.05 -7.77
N ALA A 343 7.41 -0.28 -8.65
CA ALA A 343 8.26 -1.44 -8.55
C ALA A 343 9.73 -1.14 -8.92
N CYS A 344 10.63 -2.01 -8.48
CA CYS A 344 11.97 -2.08 -9.02
C CYS A 344 11.92 -2.56 -10.47
N ARG A 345 12.38 -1.72 -11.41
CA ARG A 345 12.32 -2.01 -12.86
C ARG A 345 13.05 -3.29 -13.25
N ARG A 346 14.17 -3.59 -12.58
CA ARG A 346 14.97 -4.80 -12.85
C ARG A 346 14.25 -6.06 -12.37
N THR A 347 13.67 -6.00 -11.18
CA THR A 347 13.06 -7.16 -10.52
C THR A 347 11.71 -7.51 -11.14
N LEU A 348 10.93 -6.51 -11.54
CA LEU A 348 9.63 -6.70 -12.18
C LEU A 348 9.62 -6.07 -13.59
N PRO A 349 10.21 -6.73 -14.59
CA PRO A 349 10.09 -6.27 -15.97
C PRO A 349 8.61 -6.32 -16.41
N SER A 350 8.19 -5.37 -17.22
CA SER A 350 6.81 -5.29 -17.73
C SER A 350 5.70 -5.27 -16.66
N MET A 351 6.00 -4.69 -15.47
CA MET A 351 5.05 -4.66 -14.34
C MET A 351 3.74 -3.94 -14.69
N GLN A 352 3.69 -3.12 -15.73
CA GLN A 352 2.46 -2.47 -16.22
C GLN A 352 1.39 -3.48 -16.64
N ARG A 353 1.72 -4.73 -16.99
CA ARG A 353 0.76 -5.80 -17.24
C ARG A 353 -0.13 -6.12 -16.02
N LEU A 354 0.34 -5.79 -14.82
CA LEU A 354 -0.50 -5.93 -13.63
C LEU A 354 -1.80 -5.12 -13.76
N LEU A 355 -1.79 -3.99 -14.47
CA LEU A 355 -3.00 -3.19 -14.70
C LEU A 355 -4.03 -3.95 -15.55
N ASP A 356 -3.58 -4.63 -16.61
CA ASP A 356 -4.45 -5.44 -17.46
C ASP A 356 -5.02 -6.63 -16.67
N TYR A 357 -4.19 -7.29 -15.86
CA TYR A 357 -4.62 -8.40 -15.01
C TYR A 357 -5.57 -7.97 -13.87
N LEU A 358 -5.46 -6.73 -13.38
CA LEU A 358 -6.45 -6.17 -12.44
C LEU A 358 -7.82 -6.02 -13.10
N GLU A 359 -7.88 -5.51 -14.34
CA GLU A 359 -9.14 -5.43 -15.10
C GLU A 359 -9.71 -6.82 -15.40
N GLN A 360 -8.88 -7.76 -15.85
CA GLN A 360 -9.28 -9.14 -16.09
C GLN A 360 -9.90 -9.77 -14.82
N SER A 361 -9.34 -9.49 -13.65
CA SER A 361 -9.90 -9.97 -12.40
C SER A 361 -11.33 -9.47 -12.14
N ILE A 362 -11.63 -8.21 -12.51
CA ILE A 362 -12.98 -7.69 -12.39
C ILE A 362 -13.92 -8.45 -13.30
N ASP A 363 -13.53 -8.67 -14.56
CA ASP A 363 -14.31 -9.41 -15.56
C ASP A 363 -14.58 -10.85 -15.09
N ASP A 364 -13.55 -11.55 -14.62
CA ASP A 364 -13.66 -12.92 -14.11
C ASP A 364 -14.60 -13.03 -12.89
N LEU A 365 -14.53 -12.05 -11.98
CA LEU A 365 -15.43 -11.99 -10.82
C LEU A 365 -16.86 -11.65 -11.24
N GLU A 366 -17.08 -10.78 -12.23
CA GLU A 366 -18.41 -10.49 -12.78
C GLU A 366 -19.04 -11.73 -13.40
N ILE A 367 -18.27 -12.52 -14.14
CA ILE A 367 -18.72 -13.81 -14.72
C ILE A 367 -19.06 -14.79 -13.56
N ALA A 368 -18.19 -14.93 -12.58
CA ALA A 368 -18.41 -15.83 -11.44
C ALA A 368 -19.61 -15.42 -10.57
N ALA A 369 -19.97 -14.14 -10.57
CA ALA A 369 -21.15 -13.60 -9.87
C ALA A 369 -22.44 -13.66 -10.71
N GLY A 370 -22.39 -14.06 -11.99
CA GLY A 370 -23.54 -14.00 -12.90
C GLY A 370 -23.99 -12.58 -13.26
N LEU A 371 -23.07 -11.61 -13.21
CA LEU A 371 -23.32 -10.19 -13.52
C LEU A 371 -23.01 -9.86 -15.00
N ARG A 372 -22.43 -10.80 -15.72
CA ARG A 372 -22.14 -10.79 -17.15
C ARG A 372 -22.70 -12.02 -17.81
#